data_ff2a724b6fb1e5e0ebce52a778960941
#
_entry.id   ff2a724b6fb1e5e0ebce52a778960941
#
_cell.length_a   1.000
_cell.length_b   1.000
_cell.length_c   1.000
_cell.angle_alpha   90.00
_cell.angle_beta   90.00
_cell.angle_gamma   90.00
#
_symmetry.space_group_name_H-M   'P 1'
#
loop_
_entity.id
_entity.type
_entity.pdbx_description
1 polymer ?
#
loop_
_entity_poly.entity_id
_entity_poly.type
_entity_poly.pdbx_seq_one_letter_code
_entity_poly.pdbx_strand_id
1 'polypeptide(L)'
;MKNVNFSSLTTLICAFTASLGLPGCIPLPNYPIEPEIEFLSFNVDDSENAVLSIHFTDGDGDLGLNQSDTLAPYCSTCDHHFNLKCEYDELRNGEWTHIPLIPAQGQVPFYYRVPRVEPSGTHPALNGTIEIAMNTWYLQSDFDTLRFRITLEDRDLHISNPDTTRFIVK
;
A
#
# COMPACT_ATOMS: atom_id res chain seq x y z
N MET A 1 59.46 -51.89 -3.02
CA MET A 1 59.23 -50.47 -2.67
C MET A 1 58.46 -49.84 -3.83
N LYS A 2 57.13 -49.53 -3.63
CA LYS A 2 56.29 -48.90 -4.66
C LYS A 2 56.28 -47.40 -4.49
N ASN A 3 56.73 -46.67 -5.49
CA ASN A 3 56.68 -45.22 -5.55
C ASN A 3 55.21 -44.78 -5.75
N VAL A 4 54.67 -44.06 -4.81
CA VAL A 4 53.36 -43.42 -4.90
C VAL A 4 53.58 -42.05 -5.55
N ASN A 5 52.97 -41.87 -6.76
CA ASN A 5 53.00 -40.61 -7.48
C ASN A 5 52.14 -39.55 -6.82
N PHE A 6 52.77 -38.54 -6.28
CA PHE A 6 52.13 -37.39 -5.59
C PHE A 6 51.49 -36.37 -6.53
N SER A 7 51.52 -36.55 -7.83
CA SER A 7 51.03 -35.57 -8.80
C SER A 7 49.52 -35.61 -9.07
N SER A 8 48.85 -36.70 -8.64
CA SER A 8 47.39 -36.87 -8.87
C SER A 8 46.50 -36.21 -7.81
N LEU A 9 47.04 -35.91 -6.64
CA LEU A 9 46.25 -35.37 -5.51
C LEU A 9 46.06 -33.84 -5.57
N THR A 10 47.01 -33.13 -6.18
CA THR A 10 46.99 -31.67 -6.27
C THR A 10 46.01 -31.16 -7.32
N THR A 11 45.74 -31.94 -8.37
CA THR A 11 44.80 -31.57 -9.44
C THR A 11 43.34 -31.71 -9.04
N LEU A 12 43.02 -32.58 -8.07
CA LEU A 12 41.65 -32.81 -7.58
C LEU A 12 41.20 -31.73 -6.61
N ILE A 13 42.11 -31.08 -5.89
CA ILE A 13 41.78 -30.02 -4.92
C ILE A 13 41.48 -28.68 -5.59
N CYS A 14 42.10 -28.38 -6.73
CA CYS A 14 41.83 -27.15 -7.48
C CYS A 14 40.47 -27.13 -8.22
N ALA A 15 39.87 -28.30 -8.51
CA ALA A 15 38.58 -28.36 -9.21
C ALA A 15 37.37 -28.13 -8.30
N PHE A 16 37.54 -28.21 -6.97
CA PHE A 16 36.41 -28.10 -6.03
C PHE A 16 36.20 -26.68 -5.49
N THR A 17 37.12 -25.76 -5.68
CA THR A 17 37.03 -24.37 -5.14
C THR A 17 36.44 -23.36 -6.13
N ALA A 18 36.11 -23.75 -7.37
CA ALA A 18 35.60 -22.83 -8.40
C ALA A 18 34.07 -22.71 -8.46
N SER A 19 33.31 -23.41 -7.59
CA SER A 19 31.85 -23.38 -7.62
C SER A 19 31.18 -22.56 -6.50
N LEU A 20 31.95 -21.76 -5.74
CA LEU A 20 31.43 -20.89 -4.68
C LEU A 20 31.50 -19.43 -5.13
N GLY A 21 30.40 -18.91 -5.67
CA GLY A 21 30.23 -17.47 -5.77
C GLY A 21 29.78 -16.92 -7.11
N LEU A 22 28.60 -17.33 -7.56
CA LEU A 22 27.80 -16.40 -8.36
C LEU A 22 26.91 -15.64 -7.38
N PRO A 23 27.19 -14.33 -7.11
CA PRO A 23 26.19 -13.49 -6.52
C PRO A 23 25.03 -13.46 -7.54
N GLY A 24 23.97 -14.19 -7.27
CA GLY A 24 22.72 -14.05 -8.00
C GLY A 24 22.28 -12.61 -7.84
N CYS A 25 22.36 -11.80 -8.88
CA CYS A 25 21.62 -10.55 -8.92
C CYS A 25 20.14 -10.91 -8.81
N ILE A 26 19.55 -10.72 -7.63
CA ILE A 26 18.11 -10.74 -7.48
C ILE A 26 17.64 -9.53 -8.28
N PRO A 27 16.85 -9.71 -9.35
CA PRO A 27 16.31 -8.58 -10.10
C PRO A 27 15.47 -7.75 -9.12
N LEU A 28 15.76 -6.46 -9.03
CA LEU A 28 14.93 -5.53 -8.25
C LEU A 28 13.55 -5.46 -8.90
N PRO A 29 12.49 -5.44 -8.11
CA PRO A 29 11.14 -5.28 -8.64
C PRO A 29 11.04 -3.93 -9.37
N ASN A 30 10.42 -3.96 -10.55
CA ASN A 30 10.13 -2.77 -11.34
C ASN A 30 8.63 -2.52 -11.27
N TYR A 31 8.21 -1.57 -10.44
CA TYR A 31 6.82 -1.15 -10.31
C TYR A 31 6.52 0.01 -11.26
N PRO A 32 5.24 0.20 -11.69
CA PRO A 32 4.79 1.42 -12.35
C PRO A 32 5.07 2.66 -11.50
N ILE A 33 5.19 3.83 -12.13
CA ILE A 33 5.29 5.11 -11.42
C ILE A 33 3.97 5.49 -10.77
N GLU A 34 2.84 5.09 -11.39
CA GLU A 34 1.53 5.20 -10.77
C GLU A 34 1.45 4.20 -9.61
N PRO A 35 0.99 4.62 -8.43
CA PRO A 35 0.83 3.69 -7.32
C PRO A 35 -0.19 2.59 -7.65
N GLU A 36 0.06 1.39 -7.18
CA GLU A 36 -0.90 0.28 -7.24
C GLU A 36 -1.30 -0.12 -5.84
N ILE A 37 -2.59 -0.43 -5.62
CA ILE A 37 -3.11 -0.88 -4.33
C ILE A 37 -3.85 -2.22 -4.44
N GLU A 38 -3.82 -2.97 -3.32
CA GLU A 38 -4.59 -4.18 -3.11
C GLU A 38 -5.18 -4.17 -1.70
N PHE A 39 -6.49 -4.41 -1.60
CA PHE A 39 -7.16 -4.56 -0.31
C PHE A 39 -6.69 -5.83 0.40
N LEU A 40 -6.23 -5.71 1.64
CA LEU A 40 -5.82 -6.84 2.47
C LEU A 40 -6.90 -7.25 3.46
N SER A 41 -7.32 -6.32 4.33
CA SER A 41 -8.28 -6.63 5.37
C SER A 41 -9.01 -5.39 5.89
N PHE A 42 -10.19 -5.65 6.49
CA PHE A 42 -10.93 -4.71 7.32
C PHE A 42 -11.32 -5.45 8.59
N ASN A 43 -10.70 -5.08 9.71
CA ASN A 43 -10.87 -5.75 10.99
C ASN A 43 -11.53 -4.79 11.97
N VAL A 44 -12.59 -5.24 12.64
CA VAL A 44 -13.30 -4.48 13.69
C VAL A 44 -13.02 -5.16 15.02
N ASP A 45 -12.64 -4.38 16.03
CA ASP A 45 -12.41 -4.87 17.38
C ASP A 45 -13.71 -4.88 18.25
N ASP A 46 -13.62 -5.43 19.46
CA ASP A 46 -14.74 -5.51 20.41
C ASP A 46 -15.25 -4.11 20.85
N SER A 47 -14.51 -3.04 20.59
CA SER A 47 -14.85 -1.65 20.90
C SER A 47 -15.39 -0.89 19.69
N GLU A 48 -15.71 -1.60 18.61
CA GLU A 48 -16.19 -1.07 17.33
C GLU A 48 -15.19 -0.15 16.60
N ASN A 49 -13.89 -0.20 16.94
CA ASN A 49 -12.87 0.44 16.14
C ASN A 49 -12.46 -0.49 14.99
N ALA A 50 -12.26 0.08 13.83
CA ALA A 50 -11.82 -0.67 12.66
C ALA A 50 -10.40 -0.31 12.24
N VAL A 51 -9.72 -1.28 11.62
CA VAL A 51 -8.46 -1.08 10.92
C VAL A 51 -8.62 -1.56 9.49
N LEU A 52 -8.50 -0.63 8.55
CA LEU A 52 -8.38 -0.91 7.12
C LEU A 52 -6.91 -1.12 6.78
N SER A 53 -6.57 -2.23 6.14
CA SER A 53 -5.22 -2.52 5.67
C SER A 53 -5.23 -2.70 4.15
N ILE A 54 -4.32 -2.00 3.48
CA ILE A 54 -4.07 -2.13 2.04
C ILE A 54 -2.58 -2.37 1.80
N HIS A 55 -2.26 -3.21 0.83
CA HIS A 55 -0.93 -3.28 0.25
C HIS A 55 -0.77 -2.20 -0.81
N PHE A 56 0.44 -1.67 -0.98
CA PHE A 56 0.74 -0.74 -2.06
C PHE A 56 2.11 -1.00 -2.68
N THR A 57 2.25 -0.62 -3.94
CA THR A 57 3.55 -0.45 -4.62
C THR A 57 3.58 0.91 -5.31
N ASP A 58 4.79 1.47 -5.46
CA ASP A 58 5.02 2.77 -6.05
C ASP A 58 6.44 2.81 -6.63
N GLY A 59 6.57 3.06 -7.94
CA GLY A 59 7.81 2.82 -8.68
C GLY A 59 8.86 3.90 -8.55
N ASP A 60 8.49 5.17 -8.41
CA ASP A 60 9.40 6.30 -8.25
C ASP A 60 9.55 6.76 -6.78
N GLY A 61 8.74 6.16 -5.89
CA GLY A 61 8.90 6.28 -4.44
C GLY A 61 8.55 7.65 -3.90
N ASP A 62 7.55 8.29 -4.48
CA ASP A 62 7.14 9.63 -4.06
C ASP A 62 5.85 9.65 -3.22
N LEU A 63 5.38 8.47 -2.77
CA LEU A 63 4.17 8.30 -1.99
C LEU A 63 4.18 9.06 -0.66
N GLY A 64 3.03 9.64 -0.34
CA GLY A 64 2.73 10.27 0.93
C GLY A 64 3.12 11.74 1.02
N LEU A 65 2.58 12.43 2.02
CA LEU A 65 2.69 13.88 2.19
C LEU A 65 3.33 14.24 3.53
N ASN A 66 4.25 15.21 3.52
CA ASN A 66 4.83 15.76 4.74
C ASN A 66 3.82 16.64 5.48
N GLN A 67 4.00 16.83 6.78
CA GLN A 67 3.22 17.80 7.55
C GLN A 67 3.43 19.25 7.06
N SER A 68 4.58 19.53 6.46
CA SER A 68 4.94 20.84 5.89
C SER A 68 4.29 21.11 4.53
N ASP A 69 3.70 20.10 3.88
CA ASP A 69 3.02 20.27 2.57
C ASP A 69 1.67 20.96 2.78
N THR A 70 1.69 22.26 3.02
CA THR A 70 0.52 23.10 3.37
C THR A 70 0.13 24.10 2.29
N LEU A 71 0.88 24.15 1.19
CA LEU A 71 0.60 24.99 0.03
C LEU A 71 -0.11 24.16 -1.05
N ALA A 72 -0.71 24.85 -2.03
CA ALA A 72 -1.29 24.19 -3.19
C ALA A 72 -0.24 23.29 -3.89
N PRO A 73 -0.64 22.06 -4.32
CA PRO A 73 -2.02 21.54 -4.37
C PRO A 73 -2.48 20.83 -3.08
N TYR A 74 -1.66 20.75 -2.01
CA TYR A 74 -1.91 19.94 -0.81
C TYR A 74 -2.46 20.72 0.39
N CYS A 75 -2.86 21.98 0.21
CA CYS A 75 -3.39 22.82 1.29
C CYS A 75 -4.69 22.24 1.87
N SER A 76 -5.04 22.61 3.11
CA SER A 76 -6.19 22.05 3.83
C SER A 76 -7.55 22.25 3.14
N THR A 77 -7.63 23.19 2.20
CA THR A 77 -8.84 23.46 1.39
C THR A 77 -8.68 23.01 -0.07
N CYS A 78 -7.54 22.37 -0.40
CA CYS A 78 -7.24 21.91 -1.74
C CYS A 78 -7.72 20.46 -1.94
N ASP A 79 -7.99 20.08 -3.20
CA ASP A 79 -8.53 18.76 -3.58
C ASP A 79 -7.56 17.60 -3.27
N HIS A 80 -6.24 17.89 -3.22
CA HIS A 80 -5.18 16.92 -2.96
C HIS A 80 -4.67 16.95 -1.51
N HIS A 81 -5.46 17.56 -0.59
CA HIS A 81 -5.12 17.54 0.84
C HIS A 81 -5.06 16.14 1.42
N PHE A 82 -6.00 15.29 1.02
CA PHE A 82 -6.08 13.89 1.39
C PHE A 82 -5.66 13.03 0.21
N ASN A 83 -4.67 12.19 0.41
CA ASN A 83 -4.10 11.35 -0.62
C ASN A 83 -4.55 9.87 -0.54
N LEU A 84 -5.32 9.48 0.46
CA LEU A 84 -6.04 8.22 0.52
C LEU A 84 -7.53 8.51 0.71
N LYS A 85 -8.35 8.08 -0.25
CA LYS A 85 -9.79 8.32 -0.26
C LYS A 85 -10.53 6.98 -0.19
N CYS A 86 -11.42 6.85 0.80
CA CYS A 86 -12.29 5.69 0.97
C CYS A 86 -13.73 6.16 0.74
N GLU A 87 -14.22 5.97 -0.48
CA GLU A 87 -15.59 6.31 -0.86
C GLU A 87 -16.57 5.29 -0.28
N TYR A 88 -17.62 5.76 0.38
CA TYR A 88 -18.56 4.94 1.12
C TYR A 88 -19.76 4.53 0.27
N ASP A 89 -19.97 3.23 0.13
CA ASP A 89 -21.14 2.67 -0.55
C ASP A 89 -21.98 1.83 0.44
N GLU A 90 -23.31 1.90 0.34
CA GLU A 90 -24.25 1.04 1.08
C GLU A 90 -24.98 0.09 0.10
N LEU A 91 -25.26 -1.13 0.59
CA LEU A 91 -26.13 -2.07 -0.14
C LEU A 91 -27.59 -1.73 0.13
N ARG A 92 -28.24 -1.06 -0.83
CA ARG A 92 -29.63 -0.62 -0.74
C ARG A 92 -30.49 -1.40 -1.72
N ASN A 93 -31.47 -2.13 -1.20
CA ASN A 93 -32.39 -2.94 -2.04
C ASN A 93 -31.69 -3.89 -3.03
N GLY A 94 -30.52 -4.42 -2.62
CA GLY A 94 -29.74 -5.35 -3.45
C GLY A 94 -28.76 -4.66 -4.43
N GLU A 95 -28.68 -3.33 -4.42
CA GLU A 95 -27.78 -2.55 -5.28
C GLU A 95 -26.80 -1.71 -4.45
N TRP A 96 -25.53 -1.67 -4.89
CA TRP A 96 -24.53 -0.80 -4.27
C TRP A 96 -24.79 0.65 -4.65
N THR A 97 -25.04 1.48 -3.64
CA THR A 97 -25.33 2.91 -3.79
C THR A 97 -24.22 3.72 -3.14
N HIS A 98 -23.59 4.60 -3.91
CA HIS A 98 -22.61 5.56 -3.38
C HIS A 98 -23.30 6.61 -2.51
N ILE A 99 -22.73 6.86 -1.32
CA ILE A 99 -23.22 7.85 -0.36
C ILE A 99 -22.18 8.97 -0.27
N PRO A 100 -22.39 10.08 -0.98
CA PRO A 100 -21.45 11.20 -0.92
C PRO A 100 -21.49 11.85 0.47
N LEU A 101 -20.33 11.96 1.12
CA LEU A 101 -20.21 12.64 2.42
C LEU A 101 -19.80 14.10 2.17
N ILE A 102 -20.69 15.01 2.53
CA ILE A 102 -20.56 16.43 2.19
C ILE A 102 -20.14 17.22 3.46
N PRO A 103 -18.87 17.71 3.54
CA PRO A 103 -18.40 18.46 4.71
C PRO A 103 -19.22 19.69 5.05
N ALA A 104 -19.77 20.39 4.05
CA ALA A 104 -20.65 21.54 4.24
C ALA A 104 -21.96 21.20 4.98
N GLN A 105 -22.31 19.91 5.08
CA GLN A 105 -23.45 19.39 5.84
C GLN A 105 -23.04 18.78 7.19
N GLY A 106 -21.80 19.00 7.63
CA GLY A 106 -21.25 18.46 8.86
C GLY A 106 -20.85 16.99 8.79
N GLN A 107 -20.80 16.40 7.60
CA GLN A 107 -20.35 15.03 7.39
C GLN A 107 -18.83 14.99 7.19
N VAL A 108 -18.20 13.96 7.72
CA VAL A 108 -16.73 13.77 7.61
C VAL A 108 -16.46 12.65 6.61
N PRO A 109 -15.88 12.95 5.45
CA PRO A 109 -15.44 11.92 4.51
C PRO A 109 -14.38 11.00 5.12
N PHE A 110 -14.37 9.74 4.71
CA PHE A 110 -13.34 8.77 5.08
C PHE A 110 -12.08 8.98 4.24
N TYR A 111 -11.51 10.18 4.31
CA TYR A 111 -10.33 10.59 3.58
C TYR A 111 -9.18 10.78 4.56
N TYR A 112 -8.01 10.31 4.19
CA TYR A 112 -6.84 10.27 5.05
C TYR A 112 -5.63 10.89 4.38
N ARG A 113 -4.76 11.43 5.21
CA ARG A 113 -3.47 11.94 4.79
C ARG A 113 -2.40 10.94 5.17
N VAL A 114 -1.95 10.13 4.20
CA VAL A 114 -0.86 9.17 4.39
C VAL A 114 0.44 9.95 4.50
N PRO A 115 1.23 9.74 5.56
CA PRO A 115 2.51 10.40 5.71
C PRO A 115 3.50 10.01 4.60
N ARG A 116 4.46 10.91 4.32
CA ARG A 116 5.56 10.66 3.40
C ARG A 116 6.30 9.39 3.80
N VAL A 117 6.48 8.50 2.85
CA VAL A 117 7.31 7.30 2.97
C VAL A 117 8.61 7.55 2.23
N GLU A 118 9.74 7.45 2.95
CA GLU A 118 11.04 7.65 2.33
C GLU A 118 11.59 6.31 1.83
N PRO A 119 11.98 6.21 0.56
CA PRO A 119 12.62 5.02 0.03
C PRO A 119 13.90 4.68 0.81
N SER A 120 14.11 3.39 1.05
CA SER A 120 15.32 2.90 1.71
C SER A 120 16.31 2.32 0.68
N GLY A 121 17.57 2.75 0.74
CA GLY A 121 18.62 2.24 -0.15
C GLY A 121 18.79 3.06 -1.44
N THR A 122 19.25 2.40 -2.50
CA THR A 122 19.59 3.06 -3.79
C THR A 122 18.46 3.03 -4.81
N HIS A 123 17.37 2.33 -4.52
CA HIS A 123 16.21 2.19 -5.40
C HIS A 123 15.05 3.04 -4.87
N PRO A 124 14.40 3.85 -5.71
CA PRO A 124 13.32 4.71 -5.23
C PRO A 124 12.02 3.95 -4.93
N ALA A 125 11.80 2.80 -5.58
CA ALA A 125 10.53 2.07 -5.50
C ALA A 125 10.14 1.69 -4.07
N LEU A 126 8.87 1.89 -3.76
CA LEU A 126 8.23 1.53 -2.50
C LEU A 126 7.35 0.30 -2.65
N ASN A 127 7.27 -0.48 -1.58
CA ASN A 127 6.37 -1.62 -1.43
C ASN A 127 6.08 -1.77 0.06
N GLY A 128 4.82 -1.84 0.43
CA GLY A 128 4.48 -1.93 1.85
C GLY A 128 3.00 -2.08 2.11
N THR A 129 2.64 -1.88 3.38
CA THR A 129 1.25 -1.90 3.85
C THR A 129 0.92 -0.57 4.52
N ILE A 130 -0.23 -0.02 4.20
CA ILE A 130 -0.83 1.12 4.89
C ILE A 130 -1.95 0.58 5.77
N GLU A 131 -1.93 0.94 7.06
CA GLU A 131 -2.99 0.65 8.02
C GLU A 131 -3.64 1.95 8.46
N ILE A 132 -4.96 2.01 8.34
CA ILE A 132 -5.78 3.17 8.71
C ILE A 132 -6.70 2.78 9.85
N ALA A 133 -6.52 3.44 11.02
CA ALA A 133 -7.46 3.33 12.12
C ALA A 133 -8.72 4.16 11.83
N MET A 134 -9.88 3.51 11.87
CA MET A 134 -11.18 4.10 11.59
C MET A 134 -12.07 3.95 12.84
N ASN A 135 -12.01 4.92 13.77
CA ASN A 135 -12.80 4.89 15.01
C ASN A 135 -14.31 5.13 14.76
N THR A 136 -14.64 5.73 13.63
CA THR A 136 -16.01 5.84 13.12
C THR A 136 -15.95 5.41 11.68
N TRP A 137 -16.47 4.23 11.36
CA TRP A 137 -16.32 3.62 10.03
C TRP A 137 -17.65 3.37 9.30
N TYR A 138 -18.78 3.69 9.94
CA TYR A 138 -20.10 3.56 9.32
C TYR A 138 -20.99 4.77 9.63
N LEU A 139 -21.99 4.95 8.79
CA LEU A 139 -23.03 5.96 8.98
C LEU A 139 -24.23 5.36 9.73
N GLN A 140 -24.90 6.19 10.52
CA GLN A 140 -26.20 5.83 11.10
C GLN A 140 -27.26 5.86 9.97
N SER A 141 -27.59 4.70 9.46
CA SER A 141 -28.60 4.51 8.41
C SER A 141 -29.35 3.20 8.65
N ASP A 142 -30.48 3.02 7.95
CA ASP A 142 -31.30 1.80 8.02
C ASP A 142 -30.66 0.61 7.29
N PHE A 143 -29.55 0.83 6.55
CA PHE A 143 -28.83 -0.19 5.80
C PHE A 143 -27.60 -0.65 6.58
N ASP A 144 -27.47 -1.95 6.79
CA ASP A 144 -26.45 -2.58 7.64
C ASP A 144 -25.19 -3.03 6.88
N THR A 145 -25.26 -3.13 5.56
CA THR A 145 -24.19 -3.64 4.73
C THR A 145 -23.55 -2.53 3.92
N LEU A 146 -22.23 -2.42 4.01
CA LEU A 146 -21.45 -1.36 3.38
C LEU A 146 -20.14 -1.89 2.77
N ARG A 147 -19.48 -1.05 1.98
CA ARG A 147 -18.11 -1.25 1.50
C ARG A 147 -17.43 0.09 1.27
N PHE A 148 -16.12 0.07 1.20
CA PHE A 148 -15.32 1.22 0.78
C PHE A 148 -14.70 0.94 -0.60
N ARG A 149 -14.76 1.92 -1.49
CA ARG A 149 -13.94 1.99 -2.70
C ARG A 149 -12.73 2.87 -2.40
N ILE A 150 -11.54 2.34 -2.57
CA ILE A 150 -10.29 2.92 -2.09
C ILE A 150 -9.48 3.38 -3.30
N THR A 151 -8.91 4.57 -3.21
CA THR A 151 -7.89 5.09 -4.13
C THR A 151 -6.78 5.77 -3.34
N LEU A 152 -5.55 5.68 -3.85
CA LEU A 152 -4.36 6.28 -3.29
C LEU A 152 -3.75 7.21 -4.34
N GLU A 153 -3.25 8.37 -3.91
CA GLU A 153 -2.63 9.38 -4.77
C GLU A 153 -1.20 9.66 -4.28
N ASP A 154 -0.24 9.73 -5.21
CA ASP A 154 1.15 10.10 -4.93
C ASP A 154 1.37 11.63 -4.96
N ARG A 155 2.62 12.06 -4.86
CA ARG A 155 2.96 13.49 -4.86
C ARG A 155 2.94 14.12 -6.25
N ASP A 156 3.15 13.34 -7.29
CA ASP A 156 3.05 13.80 -8.68
C ASP A 156 1.61 13.76 -9.21
N LEU A 157 0.64 13.44 -8.28
CA LEU A 157 -0.81 13.39 -8.52
C LEU A 157 -1.25 12.22 -9.41
N HIS A 158 -0.44 11.16 -9.50
CA HIS A 158 -0.91 9.92 -10.10
C HIS A 158 -1.87 9.23 -9.13
N ILE A 159 -2.95 8.67 -9.70
CA ILE A 159 -3.98 7.97 -8.91
C ILE A 159 -3.84 6.48 -9.17
N SER A 160 -3.86 5.70 -8.10
CA SER A 160 -3.80 4.23 -8.16
C SER A 160 -4.99 3.63 -8.92
N ASN A 161 -4.87 2.34 -9.27
CA ASN A 161 -6.05 1.54 -9.52
C ASN A 161 -7.01 1.68 -8.32
N PRO A 162 -8.35 1.73 -8.55
CA PRO A 162 -9.30 1.59 -7.46
C PRO A 162 -9.35 0.14 -6.97
N ASP A 163 -9.48 -0.05 -5.65
CA ASP A 163 -9.82 -1.35 -5.08
C ASP A 163 -10.97 -1.21 -4.07
N THR A 164 -11.60 -2.32 -3.70
CA THR A 164 -12.82 -2.30 -2.92
C THR A 164 -12.73 -3.31 -1.78
N THR A 165 -13.11 -2.88 -0.57
CA THR A 165 -13.24 -3.83 0.55
C THR A 165 -14.25 -4.92 0.22
N ARG A 166 -14.15 -6.07 0.89
CA ARG A 166 -15.29 -6.99 0.97
C ARG A 166 -16.48 -6.26 1.60
N PHE A 167 -17.69 -6.83 1.47
CA PHE A 167 -18.83 -6.29 2.18
C PHE A 167 -18.60 -6.39 3.70
N ILE A 168 -19.00 -5.36 4.40
CA ILE A 168 -18.88 -5.19 5.86
C ILE A 168 -20.29 -5.08 6.39
N VAL A 169 -20.59 -5.80 7.47
CA VAL A 169 -21.87 -5.71 8.17
C VAL A 169 -21.63 -5.03 9.52
N LYS A 170 -22.41 -3.96 9.83
CA LYS A 170 -22.38 -3.26 11.13
C LYS A 170 -23.26 -3.97 12.18
#